data_2940d8b792311de43d3334eca5a1ebaa
#
_entry.id   2940d8b792311de43d3334eca5a1ebaa
#
_cell.length_a   1.000
_cell.length_b   1.000
_cell.length_c   1.000
_cell.angle_alpha   90.00
_cell.angle_beta   90.00
_cell.angle_gamma   90.00
#
_symmetry.space_group_name_H-M   'P 1'
#
loop_
_entity.id
_entity.type
_entity.pdbx_description
1 polymer ?
#
loop_
_entity_poly.entity_id
_entity_poly.type
_entity_poly.pdbx_seq_one_letter_code
_entity_poly.pdbx_strand_id
1 'polypeptide(L)'
;MPAEQILRRPSMAVFDYRCSAGPGDRPFTELHTGHSVSYVRRGSFGCRQLGRADELVAGSVLVGHPGDEFTCSHEHHHGGDECLSFELAPALVEAIGDDPAAWRAGAMPPLPGLMVLGELAQAT
;
A
#
# COMPACT_ATOMS: atom_id res chain seq x y z
N MET A 1 7.68 -6.95 8.42
CA MET A 1 7.33 -5.52 8.53
C MET A 1 6.27 -5.36 9.61
N PRO A 2 6.49 -4.53 10.63
CA PRO A 2 5.52 -4.36 11.69
C PRO A 2 4.21 -3.77 11.15
N ALA A 3 3.11 -4.37 11.54
CA ALA A 3 1.78 -3.92 11.15
C ALA A 3 0.87 -3.94 12.38
N GLU A 4 0.15 -2.87 12.57
CA GLU A 4 -0.84 -2.77 13.63
C GLU A 4 -2.22 -2.59 13.01
N GLN A 5 -3.14 -3.48 13.35
CA GLN A 5 -4.53 -3.32 12.93
C GLN A 5 -5.19 -2.27 13.81
N ILE A 6 -5.55 -1.13 13.21
CA ILE A 6 -6.12 0.00 13.93
C ILE A 6 -7.62 0.13 13.78
N LEU A 7 -8.21 -0.58 12.82
CA LEU A 7 -9.66 -0.58 12.62
C LEU A 7 -10.07 -1.89 11.97
N ARG A 8 -11.22 -2.42 12.39
CA ARG A 8 -11.85 -3.56 11.73
C ARG A 8 -13.35 -3.35 11.64
N ARG A 9 -13.86 -3.52 10.43
CA ARG A 9 -15.30 -3.50 10.11
C ARG A 9 -15.62 -4.72 9.26
N PRO A 10 -16.88 -5.12 9.12
CA PRO A 10 -17.24 -6.20 8.20
C PRO A 10 -16.78 -5.94 6.76
N SER A 11 -16.71 -4.67 6.35
CA SER A 11 -16.33 -4.27 4.98
C SER A 11 -14.85 -4.10 4.76
N MET A 12 -14.06 -3.84 5.82
CA MET A 12 -12.62 -3.58 5.67
C MET A 12 -11.86 -3.72 6.98
N ALA A 13 -10.55 -3.89 6.87
CA ALA A 13 -9.62 -3.74 7.98
C ALA A 13 -8.57 -2.68 7.59
N VAL A 14 -8.13 -1.91 8.57
CA VAL A 14 -7.13 -0.85 8.35
C VAL A 14 -5.90 -1.17 9.19
N PHE A 15 -4.74 -1.10 8.55
CA PHE A 15 -3.46 -1.41 9.17
C PHE A 15 -2.51 -0.22 9.09
N ASP A 16 -1.80 0.00 10.18
CA ASP A 16 -0.69 0.95 10.23
C ASP A 16 0.61 0.16 10.06
N TYR A 17 1.26 0.33 8.91
CA TYR A 17 2.54 -0.30 8.61
C TYR A 17 3.66 0.69 8.84
N ARG A 18 4.65 0.28 9.64
CA ARG A 18 5.84 1.08 9.89
C ARG A 18 7.06 0.23 9.60
N CYS A 19 7.88 0.68 8.67
CA CYS A 19 9.08 -0.03 8.25
C CYS A 19 10.31 0.83 8.53
N SER A 20 11.30 0.24 9.19
CA SER A 20 12.58 0.91 9.48
C SER A 20 13.70 0.45 8.55
N ALA A 21 13.39 -0.37 7.55
CA ALA A 21 14.38 -0.86 6.60
C ALA A 21 15.07 0.26 5.84
N GLY A 22 16.32 0.08 5.54
CA GLY A 22 17.16 1.06 4.84
C GLY A 22 18.06 0.41 3.80
N PRO A 23 19.05 1.16 3.27
CA PRO A 23 19.86 0.71 2.14
C PRO A 23 20.62 -0.60 2.31
N GLY A 24 20.98 -0.96 3.53
CA GLY A 24 21.68 -2.21 3.81
C GLY A 24 20.79 -3.43 3.93
N ASP A 25 19.48 -3.25 3.94
CA ASP A 25 18.53 -4.33 4.17
C ASP A 25 18.16 -5.02 2.86
N ARG A 26 17.91 -6.33 2.96
CA ARG A 26 17.52 -7.11 1.80
C ARG A 26 16.09 -6.77 1.37
N PRO A 27 15.83 -6.72 0.06
CA PRO A 27 14.45 -6.67 -0.42
C PRO A 27 13.68 -7.90 0.09
N PHE A 28 12.40 -7.70 0.37
CA PHE A 28 11.54 -8.81 0.79
C PHE A 28 10.34 -8.89 -0.14
N THR A 29 9.91 -10.13 -0.39
CA THR A 29 8.77 -10.42 -1.25
C THR A 29 7.61 -10.86 -0.40
N GLU A 30 6.44 -10.27 -0.65
CA GLU A 30 5.20 -10.60 0.03
C GLU A 30 4.12 -10.92 -0.99
N LEU A 31 3.03 -11.50 -0.52
CA LEU A 31 1.88 -11.85 -1.33
C LEU A 31 0.69 -11.01 -0.88
N HIS A 32 0.00 -10.39 -1.83
CA HIS A 32 -1.27 -9.75 -1.52
C HIS A 32 -2.29 -10.82 -1.15
N THR A 33 -2.83 -10.76 0.05
CA THR A 33 -3.82 -11.74 0.53
C THR A 33 -5.26 -11.33 0.21
N GLY A 34 -5.46 -10.09 -0.17
CA GLY A 34 -6.77 -9.55 -0.53
C GLY A 34 -6.61 -8.30 -1.37
N HIS A 35 -7.72 -7.70 -1.74
CA HIS A 35 -7.71 -6.39 -2.40
C HIS A 35 -7.32 -5.34 -1.38
N SER A 36 -6.34 -4.53 -1.71
CA SER A 36 -5.81 -3.52 -0.80
C SER A 36 -5.53 -2.19 -1.48
N VAL A 37 -5.63 -1.14 -0.69
CA VAL A 37 -5.21 0.22 -1.07
C VAL A 37 -4.33 0.73 0.05
N SER A 38 -3.10 1.10 -0.27
CA SER A 38 -2.13 1.58 0.71
C SER A 38 -1.73 3.00 0.38
N TYR A 39 -1.83 3.89 1.37
CA TYR A 39 -1.43 5.28 1.25
C TYR A 39 -0.11 5.49 2.01
N VAL A 40 0.90 6.01 1.32
CA VAL A 40 2.19 6.29 1.94
C VAL A 40 2.10 7.61 2.71
N ARG A 41 2.21 7.55 4.03
CA ARG A 41 2.13 8.72 4.90
C ARG A 41 3.46 9.42 5.05
N ARG A 42 4.54 8.65 5.18
CA ARG A 42 5.89 9.16 5.43
C ARG A 42 6.92 8.30 4.74
N GLY A 43 8.02 8.92 4.36
CA GLY A 43 9.15 8.21 3.80
C GLY A 43 8.94 7.80 2.35
N SER A 44 9.76 6.86 1.92
CA SER A 44 9.75 6.37 0.55
C SER A 44 10.31 4.95 0.49
N PHE A 45 9.94 4.22 -0.54
CA PHE A 45 10.47 2.88 -0.79
C PHE A 45 10.24 2.49 -2.25
N GLY A 46 11.01 1.50 -2.71
CA GLY A 46 10.78 0.90 -4.02
C GLY A 46 9.81 -0.27 -3.93
N CYS A 47 9.00 -0.46 -4.96
CA CYS A 47 8.11 -1.60 -5.06
C CYS A 47 8.13 -2.16 -6.47
N ARG A 48 8.31 -3.47 -6.57
CA ARG A 48 8.24 -4.19 -7.84
C ARG A 48 7.08 -5.17 -7.78
N GLN A 49 6.16 -5.04 -8.73
CA GLN A 49 5.09 -6.01 -8.91
C GLN A 49 4.65 -6.04 -10.36
N LEU A 50 4.19 -7.20 -10.82
CA LEU A 50 3.69 -7.40 -12.19
C LEU A 50 4.66 -6.90 -13.27
N GLY A 51 5.96 -7.11 -13.05
CA GLY A 51 6.99 -6.71 -14.00
C GLY A 51 7.31 -5.23 -14.05
N ARG A 52 6.72 -4.43 -13.15
CA ARG A 52 6.97 -2.99 -13.06
C ARG A 52 7.71 -2.67 -11.77
N ALA A 53 8.59 -1.68 -11.83
CA ALA A 53 9.28 -1.15 -10.67
C ALA A 53 8.87 0.32 -10.49
N ASP A 54 8.37 0.64 -9.31
CA ASP A 54 7.90 1.98 -8.96
C ASP A 54 8.62 2.48 -7.71
N GLU A 55 8.81 3.79 -7.64
CA GLU A 55 9.27 4.46 -6.43
C GLU A 55 8.07 5.13 -5.77
N LEU A 56 7.78 4.74 -4.53
CA LEU A 56 6.70 5.32 -3.76
C LEU A 56 7.25 6.34 -2.80
N VAL A 57 6.58 7.48 -2.72
CA VAL A 57 6.92 8.60 -1.83
C VAL A 57 5.69 8.99 -1.03
N ALA A 58 5.86 9.86 -0.05
CA ALA A 58 4.71 10.35 0.73
C ALA A 58 3.63 10.90 -0.22
N GLY A 59 2.41 10.45 -0.06
CA GLY A 59 1.27 10.77 -0.93
C GLY A 59 1.01 9.76 -2.03
N SER A 60 1.93 8.85 -2.32
CA SER A 60 1.70 7.78 -3.28
C SER A 60 0.69 6.77 -2.78
N VAL A 61 0.03 6.09 -3.71
CA VAL A 61 -0.94 5.03 -3.40
C VAL A 61 -0.52 3.76 -4.13
N LEU A 62 -0.56 2.63 -3.43
CA LEU A 62 -0.29 1.32 -3.98
C LEU A 62 -1.56 0.48 -3.89
N VAL A 63 -1.95 -0.11 -5.02
CA VAL A 63 -3.13 -0.96 -5.11
C VAL A 63 -2.67 -2.41 -5.23
N GLY A 64 -3.29 -3.31 -4.49
CA GLY A 64 -2.97 -4.74 -4.49
C GLY A 64 -4.14 -5.63 -4.87
N HIS A 65 -3.86 -6.64 -5.69
CA HIS A 65 -4.81 -7.67 -6.10
C HIS A 65 -4.44 -9.00 -5.43
N PRO A 66 -5.41 -9.75 -4.87
CA PRO A 66 -5.10 -11.01 -4.19
C PRO A 66 -4.37 -11.98 -5.11
N GLY A 67 -3.36 -12.65 -4.54
CA GLY A 67 -2.55 -13.62 -5.26
C GLY A 67 -1.34 -13.04 -5.97
N ASP A 68 -1.25 -11.74 -6.12
CA ASP A 68 -0.10 -11.11 -6.77
C ASP A 68 1.04 -10.90 -5.76
N GLU A 69 2.28 -11.18 -6.20
CA GLU A 69 3.47 -10.93 -5.40
C GLU A 69 3.97 -9.51 -5.60
N PHE A 70 4.56 -8.95 -4.55
CA PHE A 70 5.24 -7.67 -4.63
C PHE A 70 6.52 -7.71 -3.80
N THR A 71 7.53 -6.99 -4.25
CA THR A 71 8.82 -6.92 -3.58
C THR A 71 9.14 -5.48 -3.22
N CYS A 72 9.35 -5.23 -1.94
CA CYS A 72 9.75 -3.92 -1.45
C CYS A 72 11.27 -3.85 -1.31
N SER A 73 11.85 -2.71 -1.68
CA SER A 73 13.27 -2.47 -1.57
C SER A 73 13.54 -1.07 -1.01
N HIS A 74 14.68 -0.92 -0.33
CA HIS A 74 15.04 0.32 0.36
C HIS A 74 16.46 0.76 0.03
N GLU A 75 17.00 0.35 -1.11
CA GLU A 75 18.41 0.62 -1.51
C GLU A 75 18.74 2.11 -1.55
N HIS A 76 17.79 2.94 -1.92
CA HIS A 76 17.98 4.39 -2.05
C HIS A 76 17.13 5.18 -1.06
N HIS A 77 16.68 4.52 0.01
CA HIS A 77 15.70 5.10 0.92
C HIS A 77 16.19 5.06 2.37
N HIS A 78 16.30 6.21 2.97
CA HIS A 78 16.72 6.37 4.37
C HIS A 78 15.55 6.85 5.22
N GLY A 79 15.57 6.51 6.50
CA GLY A 79 14.61 7.03 7.47
C GLY A 79 13.32 6.24 7.61
N GLY A 80 13.22 5.13 6.88
CA GLY A 80 12.04 4.28 6.96
C GLY A 80 10.84 4.83 6.21
N ASP A 81 9.70 4.16 6.37
CA ASP A 81 8.44 4.56 5.75
C ASP A 81 7.25 4.14 6.60
N GLU A 82 6.13 4.81 6.39
CA GLU A 82 4.88 4.50 7.07
C GLU A 82 3.74 4.54 6.05
N CYS A 83 2.91 3.50 6.09
CA CYS A 83 1.76 3.36 5.19
C CYS A 83 0.50 3.10 5.99
N LEU A 84 -0.60 3.68 5.53
CA LEU A 84 -1.94 3.34 6.00
C LEU A 84 -2.55 2.44 4.94
N SER A 85 -2.82 1.17 5.30
CA SER A 85 -3.30 0.18 4.35
C SER A 85 -4.71 -0.25 4.67
N PHE A 86 -5.55 -0.26 3.63
CA PHE A 86 -6.95 -0.70 3.71
C PHE A 86 -7.06 -2.04 3.01
N GLU A 87 -7.46 -3.08 3.74
CA GLU A 87 -7.83 -4.36 3.16
C GLU A 87 -9.34 -4.44 3.07
N LEU A 88 -9.84 -4.65 1.86
CA LEU A 88 -11.26 -4.61 1.58
C LEU A 88 -11.85 -6.01 1.55
N ALA A 89 -13.01 -6.18 2.21
CA ALA A 89 -13.74 -7.45 2.15
C ALA A 89 -14.27 -7.69 0.74
N PRO A 90 -14.42 -8.97 0.33
CA PRO A 90 -14.91 -9.30 -1.02
C PRO A 90 -16.23 -8.61 -1.38
N ALA A 91 -17.16 -8.50 -0.44
CA ALA A 91 -18.44 -7.86 -0.69
C ALA A 91 -18.30 -6.37 -1.01
N LEU A 92 -17.36 -5.68 -0.36
CA LEU A 92 -17.10 -4.27 -0.66
C LEU A 92 -16.45 -4.11 -2.03
N VAL A 93 -15.50 -4.98 -2.36
CA VAL A 93 -14.85 -4.96 -3.68
C VAL A 93 -15.88 -5.19 -4.78
N GLU A 94 -16.80 -6.12 -4.58
CA GLU A 94 -17.86 -6.39 -5.53
C GLU A 94 -18.77 -5.16 -5.70
N ALA A 95 -19.06 -4.46 -4.62
CA ALA A 95 -19.91 -3.26 -4.65
C ALA A 95 -19.26 -2.07 -5.37
N ILE A 96 -17.94 -1.88 -5.22
CA ILE A 96 -17.23 -0.73 -5.82
C ILE A 96 -16.60 -1.06 -7.17
N GLY A 97 -16.47 -2.35 -7.51
CA GLY A 97 -15.88 -2.80 -8.77
C GLY A 97 -14.70 -3.73 -8.56
N ASP A 98 -14.74 -4.89 -9.17
CA ASP A 98 -13.73 -5.94 -9.04
C ASP A 98 -12.90 -6.14 -10.31
N ASP A 99 -12.88 -5.17 -11.22
CA ASP A 99 -12.11 -5.25 -12.45
C ASP A 99 -10.63 -5.48 -12.15
N PRO A 100 -10.06 -6.64 -12.53
CA PRO A 100 -8.65 -6.94 -12.28
C PRO A 100 -7.69 -5.90 -12.83
N ALA A 101 -8.02 -5.25 -13.94
CA ALA A 101 -7.17 -4.23 -14.54
C ALA A 101 -7.00 -3.04 -13.59
N ALA A 102 -8.08 -2.61 -12.93
CA ALA A 102 -8.03 -1.52 -11.95
C ALA A 102 -7.22 -1.94 -10.72
N TRP A 103 -7.46 -3.14 -10.19
CA TRP A 103 -6.77 -3.64 -9.00
C TRP A 103 -5.31 -4.04 -9.25
N ARG A 104 -4.90 -4.14 -10.50
CA ARG A 104 -3.53 -4.37 -10.92
C ARG A 104 -2.86 -3.13 -11.51
N ALA A 105 -3.45 -1.96 -11.28
CA ALA A 105 -2.86 -0.70 -11.73
C ALA A 105 -1.53 -0.39 -11.07
N GLY A 106 -1.28 -0.95 -9.88
CA GLY A 106 0.00 -0.81 -9.19
C GLY A 106 0.11 0.47 -8.39
N ALA A 107 1.19 1.22 -8.61
CA ALA A 107 1.44 2.44 -7.87
C ALA A 107 0.92 3.66 -8.62
N MET A 108 0.38 4.61 -7.87
CA MET A 108 -0.03 5.91 -8.36
C MET A 108 0.79 7.00 -7.67
N PRO A 109 1.28 8.00 -8.43
CA PRO A 109 2.04 9.10 -7.83
C PRO A 109 1.15 9.95 -6.93
N PRO A 110 1.74 10.85 -6.12
CA PRO A 110 0.95 11.78 -5.33
C PRO A 110 0.06 12.64 -6.24
N LEU A 111 -1.26 12.48 -6.06
CA LEU A 111 -2.26 13.26 -6.77
C LEU A 111 -3.05 14.04 -5.73
N PRO A 112 -3.36 15.35 -5.99
CA PRO A 112 -4.02 16.18 -4.98
C PRO A 112 -5.29 15.57 -4.40
N GLY A 113 -6.15 14.98 -5.22
CA GLY A 113 -7.37 14.34 -4.74
C GLY A 113 -7.12 13.15 -3.84
N LEU A 114 -6.15 12.31 -4.19
CA LEU A 114 -5.78 11.15 -3.39
C LEU A 114 -5.11 11.56 -2.08
N MET A 115 -4.30 12.61 -2.09
CA MET A 115 -3.65 13.12 -0.90
C MET A 115 -4.68 13.66 0.10
N VAL A 116 -5.69 14.36 -0.37
CA VAL A 116 -6.77 14.85 0.49
C VAL A 116 -7.51 13.68 1.13
N LEU A 117 -7.86 12.65 0.36
CA LEU A 117 -8.51 11.47 0.89
C LEU A 117 -7.63 10.72 1.89
N GLY A 118 -6.34 10.60 1.62
CA GLY A 118 -5.39 9.96 2.52
C GLY A 118 -5.27 10.69 3.85
N GLU A 119 -5.16 12.01 3.82
CA GLU A 119 -5.09 12.82 5.02
C GLU A 119 -6.39 12.76 5.83
N LEU A 120 -7.54 12.78 5.18
CA LEU A 120 -8.83 12.62 5.85
C LEU A 120 -8.94 11.24 6.50
N ALA A 121 -8.49 10.19 5.84
CA ALA A 121 -8.50 8.84 6.40
C ALA A 121 -7.63 8.73 7.65
N GLN A 122 -6.50 9.42 7.69
CA GLN A 122 -5.62 9.44 8.86
C GLN A 122 -6.26 10.18 10.04
N ALA A 123 -7.06 11.20 9.76
CA ALA A 123 -7.65 12.06 10.79
C ALA A 123 -8.82 11.40 11.51
N THR A 124 -9.36 10.34 10.96
CA THR A 124 -10.45 9.57 11.60
C THR A 124 -9.94 8.29 12.29
#